data_b5199eeb75a02726e930194f5ee8b13d
#
_entry.id   b5199eeb75a02726e930194f5ee8b13d
#
_cell.length_a   1.000
_cell.length_b   1.000
_cell.length_c   1.000
_cell.angle_alpha   90.00
_cell.angle_beta   90.00
_cell.angle_gamma   90.00
#
_symmetry.space_group_name_H-M   'P 1'
#
loop_
_entity.id
_entity.type
_entity.pdbx_description
1 polymer ?
#
loop_
_entity_poly.entity_id
_entity_poly.type
_entity_poly.pdbx_seq_one_letter_code
_entity_poly.pdbx_strand_id
1 'polypeptide(L)'
;MDRWRRLGDGLASRPAVVAWAENEMQVFVIRDDGQLWDTYWDGVAWHEWHAHGGELIGAPAACSWGADRIDVFARGRDGALMHRWYVPAGWQPWESLGVQLDGDPEVSSWGPDRIDLFARSATGELLHGWWDGASWSFTGA
;
A
#
# COMPACT_ATOMS: atom_id res chain seq x y z
N MET A 1 -28.55 -14.89 -3.78
CA MET A 1 -28.03 -14.86 -2.43
C MET A 1 -26.55 -14.58 -2.42
N ASP A 2 -26.16 -13.64 -1.61
CA ASP A 2 -24.77 -13.23 -1.50
C ASP A 2 -24.03 -14.13 -0.51
N ARG A 3 -22.91 -14.71 -0.94
CA ARG A 3 -22.06 -15.55 -0.11
C ARG A 3 -20.89 -14.79 0.49
N TRP A 4 -20.77 -13.53 0.11
CA TRP A 4 -19.68 -12.68 0.59
C TRP A 4 -20.09 -11.96 1.86
N ARG A 5 -19.14 -11.84 2.77
CA ARG A 5 -19.33 -10.99 3.93
C ARG A 5 -18.98 -9.55 3.55
N ARG A 6 -19.85 -8.63 3.86
CA ARG A 6 -19.59 -7.22 3.64
C ARG A 6 -18.76 -6.67 4.80
N LEU A 7 -17.62 -6.06 4.46
CA LEU A 7 -16.74 -5.44 5.47
C LEU A 7 -16.77 -3.93 5.43
N GLY A 8 -17.36 -3.33 4.41
CA GLY A 8 -17.44 -1.87 4.28
C GLY A 8 -18.01 -1.44 2.94
N ASP A 9 -18.04 -0.13 2.73
CA ASP A 9 -18.54 0.49 1.51
C ASP A 9 -17.78 1.79 1.24
N GLY A 10 -18.21 2.55 0.22
CA GLY A 10 -17.60 3.82 -0.12
C GLY A 10 -16.19 3.71 -0.70
N LEU A 11 -15.86 2.57 -1.30
CA LEU A 11 -14.53 2.34 -1.87
C LEU A 11 -14.43 3.01 -3.23
N ALA A 12 -13.36 3.78 -3.42
CA ALA A 12 -13.00 4.33 -4.73
C ALA A 12 -11.96 3.48 -5.45
N SER A 13 -11.36 2.50 -4.76
CA SER A 13 -10.32 1.65 -5.34
C SER A 13 -10.58 0.18 -5.07
N ARG A 14 -9.84 -0.68 -5.79
CA ARG A 14 -9.68 -2.07 -5.41
C ARG A 14 -8.91 -2.18 -4.10
N PRO A 15 -9.08 -3.26 -3.34
CA PRO A 15 -8.30 -3.47 -2.12
C PRO A 15 -6.88 -3.89 -2.43
N ALA A 16 -5.98 -3.54 -1.51
CA ALA A 16 -4.66 -4.13 -1.41
C ALA A 16 -4.59 -4.91 -0.09
N VAL A 17 -4.09 -6.12 -0.12
CA VAL A 17 -4.12 -7.02 1.03
C VAL A 17 -2.71 -7.48 1.34
N VAL A 18 -2.40 -7.55 2.62
CA VAL A 18 -1.11 -8.04 3.08
C VAL A 18 -1.30 -8.85 4.36
N ALA A 19 -0.58 -9.97 4.47
CA ALA A 19 -0.45 -10.72 5.71
C ALA A 19 0.95 -10.46 6.27
N TRP A 20 1.03 -10.02 7.52
CA TRP A 20 2.30 -9.69 8.17
C TRP A 20 2.63 -10.65 9.29
N ALA A 21 1.73 -11.58 9.58
CA ALA A 21 1.93 -12.69 10.50
C ALA A 21 0.89 -13.77 10.22
N GLU A 22 1.10 -14.96 10.75
CA GLU A 22 0.12 -16.02 10.63
C GLU A 22 -1.20 -15.60 11.29
N ASN A 23 -2.31 -15.87 10.58
CA ASN A 23 -3.65 -15.56 11.03
C ASN A 23 -3.90 -14.06 11.29
N GLU A 24 -3.12 -13.19 10.67
CA GLU A 24 -3.31 -11.74 10.72
C GLU A 24 -3.14 -11.16 9.33
N MET A 25 -3.99 -10.23 8.94
CA MET A 25 -3.90 -9.58 7.64
C MET A 25 -4.54 -8.20 7.69
N GLN A 26 -4.13 -7.37 6.78
CA GLN A 26 -4.59 -6.00 6.66
C GLN A 26 -5.08 -5.74 5.25
N VAL A 27 -6.16 -4.97 5.15
CA VAL A 27 -6.77 -4.60 3.86
C VAL A 27 -6.78 -3.09 3.78
N PHE A 28 -6.19 -2.57 2.70
CA PHE A 28 -6.13 -1.14 2.44
C PHE A 28 -6.98 -0.79 1.23
N VAL A 29 -7.71 0.32 1.33
CA VAL A 29 -8.50 0.88 0.23
C VAL A 29 -8.34 2.39 0.21
N ILE A 30 -8.53 2.99 -0.96
CA ILE A 30 -8.77 4.42 -1.06
C ILE A 30 -10.29 4.59 -1.14
N ARG A 31 -10.82 5.46 -0.30
CA ARG A 31 -12.26 5.73 -0.26
C ARG A 31 -12.59 6.99 -1.05
N ASP A 32 -13.86 7.29 -1.15
CA ASP A 32 -14.37 8.42 -1.92
C ASP A 32 -13.83 9.77 -1.46
N ASP A 33 -13.34 9.86 -0.22
CA ASP A 33 -12.72 11.07 0.33
C ASP A 33 -11.26 11.26 -0.10
N GLY A 34 -10.71 10.33 -0.89
CA GLY A 34 -9.32 10.39 -1.35
C GLY A 34 -8.29 9.96 -0.31
N GLN A 35 -8.73 9.50 0.84
CA GLN A 35 -7.83 9.04 1.88
C GLN A 35 -7.62 7.53 1.81
N LEU A 36 -6.48 7.09 2.32
CA LEU A 36 -6.24 5.66 2.56
C LEU A 36 -6.95 5.26 3.85
N TRP A 37 -7.63 4.13 3.80
CA TRP A 37 -8.29 3.52 4.95
C TRP A 37 -7.87 2.06 5.04
N ASP A 38 -7.87 1.52 6.27
CA ASP A 38 -7.65 0.09 6.45
C ASP A 38 -8.60 -0.52 7.45
N THR A 39 -8.78 -1.81 7.31
CA THR A 39 -9.31 -2.69 8.35
C THR A 39 -8.39 -3.89 8.45
N TYR A 40 -8.40 -4.57 9.57
CA TYR A 40 -7.52 -5.71 9.74
C TYR A 40 -8.18 -6.82 10.56
N TRP A 41 -7.73 -8.03 10.27
CA TRP A 41 -8.09 -9.25 10.99
C TRP A 41 -6.97 -9.53 12.00
N ASP A 42 -7.35 -9.65 13.28
CA ASP A 42 -6.38 -9.80 14.36
C ASP A 42 -6.20 -11.26 14.82
N GLY A 43 -6.77 -12.20 14.07
CA GLY A 43 -6.79 -13.60 14.41
C GLY A 43 -8.11 -14.04 15.04
N VAL A 44 -8.96 -13.11 15.44
CA VAL A 44 -10.25 -13.36 16.07
C VAL A 44 -11.38 -12.59 15.40
N ALA A 45 -11.16 -11.31 15.10
CA ALA A 45 -12.20 -10.42 14.57
C ALA A 45 -11.63 -9.39 13.63
N TRP A 46 -12.50 -8.86 12.77
CA TRP A 46 -12.19 -7.67 11.96
C TRP A 46 -12.36 -6.42 12.83
N HIS A 47 -11.41 -5.49 12.68
CA HIS A 47 -11.44 -4.20 13.37
C HIS A 47 -12.22 -3.17 12.57
N GLU A 48 -12.57 -2.08 13.24
CA GLU A 48 -13.20 -0.95 12.57
C GLU A 48 -12.23 -0.30 11.58
N TRP A 49 -12.79 0.36 10.57
CA TRP A 49 -12.01 1.06 9.58
C TRP A 49 -11.24 2.23 10.19
N HIS A 50 -9.99 2.38 9.78
CA HIS A 50 -9.05 3.37 10.29
C HIS A 50 -8.59 4.26 9.15
N ALA A 51 -8.64 5.58 9.32
CA ALA A 51 -8.18 6.52 8.32
C ALA A 51 -6.68 6.75 8.47
N HIS A 52 -5.97 6.71 7.35
CA HIS A 52 -4.55 6.99 7.26
C HIS A 52 -4.25 8.35 6.61
N GLY A 53 -5.26 9.09 6.20
CA GLY A 53 -5.07 10.36 5.54
C GLY A 53 -4.58 10.24 4.12
N GLY A 54 -3.87 11.26 3.67
CA GLY A 54 -3.37 11.38 2.32
C GLY A 54 -4.34 12.08 1.40
N GLU A 55 -3.84 12.49 0.23
CA GLU A 55 -4.63 12.96 -0.90
C GLU A 55 -4.24 12.10 -2.08
N LEU A 56 -4.99 11.02 -2.28
CA LEU A 56 -4.58 9.89 -3.11
C LEU A 56 -5.57 9.65 -4.23
N ILE A 57 -5.06 9.05 -5.31
CA ILE A 57 -5.86 8.61 -6.44
C ILE A 57 -5.44 7.19 -6.83
N GLY A 58 -6.33 6.51 -7.57
CA GLY A 58 -6.06 5.15 -8.03
C GLY A 58 -6.20 4.11 -6.93
N ALA A 59 -5.37 3.09 -6.95
CA ALA A 59 -5.40 1.98 -6.02
C ALA A 59 -4.08 1.86 -5.26
N PRO A 60 -4.13 1.49 -3.96
CA PRO A 60 -2.92 1.29 -3.17
C PRO A 60 -2.28 -0.06 -3.45
N ALA A 61 -1.06 -0.22 -2.97
CA ALA A 61 -0.35 -1.50 -2.94
C ALA A 61 0.31 -1.66 -1.58
N ALA A 62 0.41 -2.88 -1.09
CA ALA A 62 0.95 -3.15 0.23
C ALA A 62 1.80 -4.42 0.22
N CYS A 63 2.82 -4.43 1.07
CA CYS A 63 3.65 -5.60 1.30
C CYS A 63 4.13 -5.64 2.74
N SER A 64 4.67 -6.79 3.13
CA SER A 64 5.34 -6.95 4.41
C SER A 64 6.64 -7.73 4.18
N TRP A 65 7.73 -7.29 4.77
CA TRP A 65 8.97 -8.04 4.69
C TRP A 65 9.24 -8.90 5.94
N GLY A 66 8.29 -8.92 6.88
CA GLY A 66 8.42 -9.72 8.09
C GLY A 66 7.41 -9.30 9.13
N ALA A 67 7.49 -9.93 10.30
CA ALA A 67 6.59 -9.63 11.40
C ALA A 67 6.69 -8.17 11.83
N ASP A 68 5.56 -7.60 12.18
CA ASP A 68 5.44 -6.21 12.68
C ASP A 68 5.92 -5.16 11.68
N ARG A 69 5.91 -5.48 10.38
CA ARG A 69 6.26 -4.53 9.33
C ARG A 69 5.23 -4.56 8.20
N ILE A 70 4.74 -3.39 7.85
CA ILE A 70 3.85 -3.21 6.71
C ILE A 70 4.32 -1.97 5.97
N ASP A 71 4.38 -2.06 4.65
CA ASP A 71 4.63 -0.91 3.79
C ASP A 71 3.45 -0.75 2.85
N VAL A 72 2.92 0.46 2.74
CA VAL A 72 1.82 0.77 1.85
C VAL A 72 2.21 1.93 0.94
N PHE A 73 1.82 1.81 -0.32
CA PHE A 73 2.16 2.74 -1.37
C PHE A 73 0.90 3.15 -2.10
N ALA A 74 0.87 4.40 -2.52
CA ALA A 74 -0.24 4.92 -3.31
C ALA A 74 0.24 6.08 -4.15
N ARG A 75 -0.55 6.41 -5.17
CA ARG A 75 -0.27 7.57 -6.01
C ARG A 75 -0.96 8.78 -5.42
N GLY A 76 -0.21 9.86 -5.19
CA GLY A 76 -0.76 11.13 -4.78
C GLY A 76 -1.57 11.78 -5.88
N ARG A 77 -2.42 12.74 -5.51
CA ARG A 77 -3.23 13.47 -6.47
C ARG A 77 -2.35 14.23 -7.49
N ASP A 78 -1.16 14.60 -7.08
CA ASP A 78 -0.15 15.24 -7.94
C ASP A 78 0.66 14.25 -8.78
N GLY A 79 0.39 12.96 -8.65
CA GLY A 79 1.09 11.89 -9.36
C GLY A 79 2.29 11.32 -8.62
N ALA A 80 2.70 11.88 -7.49
CA ALA A 80 3.86 11.40 -6.75
C ALA A 80 3.61 10.02 -6.13
N LEU A 81 4.66 9.20 -6.10
CA LEU A 81 4.63 7.93 -5.37
C LEU A 81 4.75 8.22 -3.88
N MET A 82 3.70 7.89 -3.14
CA MET A 82 3.61 8.12 -1.71
C MET A 82 3.78 6.81 -0.95
N HIS A 83 4.40 6.88 0.23
CA HIS A 83 4.75 5.73 1.04
C HIS A 83 4.47 6.02 2.51
N ARG A 84 3.89 5.03 3.18
CA ARG A 84 3.72 5.03 4.62
C ARG A 84 4.02 3.62 5.12
N TRP A 85 4.56 3.49 6.34
CA TRP A 85 4.91 2.17 6.85
C TRP A 85 4.66 2.06 8.35
N TYR A 86 4.44 0.83 8.76
CA TYR A 86 4.24 0.45 10.15
C TYR A 86 5.47 -0.26 10.69
N VAL A 87 5.88 0.15 11.88
CA VAL A 87 6.88 -0.53 12.71
C VAL A 87 6.29 -0.68 14.11
N PRO A 88 6.89 -1.46 15.04
CA PRO A 88 6.31 -1.66 16.37
C PRO A 88 5.97 -0.38 17.13
N ALA A 89 6.69 0.70 16.87
CA ALA A 89 6.40 2.00 17.47
C ALA A 89 5.14 2.68 16.89
N GLY A 90 4.60 2.18 15.79
CA GLY A 90 3.40 2.69 15.15
C GLY A 90 3.61 3.05 13.69
N TRP A 91 2.57 3.64 13.10
CA TRP A 91 2.61 4.11 11.71
C TRP A 91 3.48 5.35 11.59
N GLN A 92 4.32 5.36 10.57
CA GLN A 92 5.17 6.49 10.23
C GLN A 92 4.42 7.44 9.29
N PRO A 93 4.78 8.73 9.28
CA PRO A 93 4.11 9.71 8.42
C PRO A 93 4.25 9.39 6.93
N TRP A 94 3.31 9.88 6.12
CA TRP A 94 3.43 9.81 4.67
C TRP A 94 4.71 10.52 4.21
N GLU A 95 5.41 9.90 3.25
CA GLU A 95 6.55 10.51 2.55
C GLU A 95 6.37 10.36 1.05
N SER A 96 6.90 11.32 0.31
CA SER A 96 7.04 11.20 -1.14
C SER A 96 8.38 10.54 -1.45
N LEU A 97 8.38 9.57 -2.35
CA LEU A 97 9.61 8.92 -2.78
C LEU A 97 10.30 9.66 -3.95
N GLY A 98 9.76 10.80 -4.35
CA GLY A 98 10.43 11.67 -5.31
C GLY A 98 10.30 11.27 -6.76
N VAL A 99 9.41 10.33 -7.08
CA VAL A 99 9.17 9.90 -8.46
C VAL A 99 7.70 10.06 -8.81
N GLN A 100 7.42 10.23 -10.08
CA GLN A 100 6.05 10.39 -10.60
C GLN A 100 5.56 9.07 -11.18
N LEU A 101 4.27 8.80 -10.98
CA LEU A 101 3.60 7.62 -11.50
C LEU A 101 2.51 8.01 -12.48
N ASP A 102 2.39 7.26 -13.56
CA ASP A 102 1.29 7.37 -14.53
C ASP A 102 0.22 6.31 -14.31
N GLY A 103 0.47 5.38 -13.41
CA GLY A 103 -0.45 4.30 -13.07
C GLY A 103 -0.30 3.91 -11.61
N ASP A 104 -1.07 2.91 -11.20
CA ASP A 104 -1.02 2.43 -9.83
C ASP A 104 0.23 1.59 -9.58
N PRO A 105 0.83 1.71 -8.38
CA PRO A 105 1.97 0.86 -8.03
C PRO A 105 1.53 -0.55 -7.72
N GLU A 106 2.43 -1.49 -7.94
CA GLU A 106 2.38 -2.85 -7.43
C GLU A 106 3.65 -3.07 -6.62
N VAL A 107 3.59 -3.94 -5.61
CA VAL A 107 4.71 -4.10 -4.70
C VAL A 107 4.85 -5.54 -4.23
N SER A 108 6.08 -5.95 -3.98
CA SER A 108 6.39 -7.26 -3.43
C SER A 108 7.63 -7.17 -2.55
N SER A 109 7.76 -8.09 -1.62
CA SER A 109 8.97 -8.24 -0.82
C SER A 109 9.33 -9.71 -0.72
N TRP A 110 10.61 -10.03 -0.87
CA TRP A 110 11.07 -11.41 -0.68
C TRP A 110 11.75 -11.65 0.68
N GLY A 111 11.79 -10.63 1.53
CA GLY A 111 12.39 -10.77 2.85
C GLY A 111 12.75 -9.45 3.48
N PRO A 112 13.34 -9.50 4.68
CA PRO A 112 13.68 -8.28 5.43
C PRO A 112 14.55 -7.31 4.63
N ASP A 113 14.26 -6.04 4.79
CA ASP A 113 14.99 -4.93 4.17
C ASP A 113 14.97 -4.94 2.64
N ARG A 114 13.94 -5.59 2.06
CA ARG A 114 13.79 -5.59 0.61
C ARG A 114 12.35 -5.33 0.20
N ILE A 115 12.18 -4.36 -0.68
CA ILE A 115 10.89 -4.05 -1.31
C ILE A 115 11.15 -3.82 -2.79
N ASP A 116 10.32 -4.38 -3.64
CA ASP A 116 10.36 -4.15 -5.07
C ASP A 116 9.04 -3.55 -5.52
N LEU A 117 9.13 -2.41 -6.19
CA LEU A 117 8.00 -1.66 -6.71
C LEU A 117 7.96 -1.77 -8.23
N PHE A 118 6.78 -1.89 -8.75
CA PHE A 118 6.54 -1.94 -10.19
C PHE A 118 5.41 -0.99 -10.56
N ALA A 119 5.54 -0.36 -11.69
CA ALA A 119 4.50 0.51 -12.23
C ALA A 119 4.58 0.50 -13.75
N ARG A 120 3.48 0.88 -14.39
CA ARG A 120 3.42 1.04 -15.83
C ARG A 120 3.57 2.51 -16.16
N SER A 121 4.44 2.82 -17.12
CA SER A 121 4.57 4.19 -17.64
C SER A 121 3.41 4.53 -18.59
N ALA A 122 3.26 5.80 -18.88
CA ALA A 122 2.25 6.27 -19.83
C ALA A 122 2.44 5.67 -21.23
N THR A 123 3.67 5.28 -21.59
CA THR A 123 3.98 4.68 -22.89
C THR A 123 4.02 3.16 -22.86
N GLY A 124 3.58 2.55 -21.77
CA GLY A 124 3.44 1.09 -21.69
C GLY A 124 4.70 0.36 -21.25
N GLU A 125 5.68 1.05 -20.71
CA GLU A 125 6.88 0.42 -20.19
C GLU A 125 6.66 -0.09 -18.79
N LEU A 126 7.38 -1.16 -18.41
CA LEU A 126 7.41 -1.65 -17.03
C LEU A 126 8.55 -0.95 -16.29
N LEU A 127 8.20 -0.23 -15.24
CA LEU A 127 9.16 0.48 -14.40
C LEU A 127 9.40 -0.33 -13.12
N HIS A 128 10.62 -0.32 -12.63
CA HIS A 128 11.02 -1.04 -11.44
C HIS A 128 11.79 -0.11 -10.50
N GLY A 129 11.41 -0.10 -9.23
CA GLY A 129 12.15 0.55 -8.16
C GLY A 129 12.31 -0.41 -6.99
N TRP A 130 13.29 -0.16 -6.12
CA TRP A 130 13.51 -1.05 -4.99
C TRP A 130 14.15 -0.33 -3.80
N TRP A 131 13.88 -0.90 -2.63
CA TRP A 131 14.54 -0.59 -1.37
C TRP A 131 15.51 -1.72 -1.06
N ASP A 132 16.77 -1.40 -0.76
CA ASP A 132 17.82 -2.38 -0.51
C ASP A 132 18.23 -2.49 0.96
N GLY A 133 17.48 -1.86 1.84
CA GLY A 133 17.79 -1.78 3.27
C GLY A 133 18.46 -0.49 3.68
N ALA A 134 18.89 0.31 2.72
CA ALA A 134 19.59 1.58 2.98
C ALA A 134 18.99 2.74 2.19
N SER A 135 18.60 2.51 0.96
CA SER A 135 18.07 3.56 0.08
C SER A 135 17.12 3.01 -0.97
N TRP A 136 16.33 3.93 -1.52
CA TRP A 136 15.49 3.66 -2.67
C TRP A 136 16.29 3.89 -3.94
N SER A 137 16.09 3.02 -4.93
CA SER A 137 16.64 3.15 -6.27
C SER A 137 15.51 2.99 -7.28
N PHE A 138 15.53 3.81 -8.33
CA PHE A 138 14.51 3.75 -9.37
C PHE A 138 15.19 3.69 -10.73
N THR A 139 14.74 2.74 -11.56
CA THR A 139 15.20 2.61 -12.93
C THR A 139 14.01 2.89 -13.85
N GLY A 140 14.31 3.14 -15.08
CA GLY A 140 13.30 3.46 -16.06
C GLY A 140 13.53 4.85 -16.60
N ALA A 141 12.89 5.12 -17.65
CA ALA A 141 13.15 6.33 -18.41
C ALA A 141 12.21 7.45 -18.07
#